data_848376d2b76c8e1f83d587b257e8e26d
#
_entry.id   848376d2b76c8e1f83d587b257e8e26d
#
_cell.length_a   1.000
_cell.length_b   1.000
_cell.length_c   1.000
_cell.angle_alpha   90.00
_cell.angle_beta   90.00
_cell.angle_gamma   90.00
#
_symmetry.space_group_name_H-M   'P 1'
#
loop_
_entity.id
_entity.type
_entity.pdbx_description
1 polymer ?
#
loop_
_entity_poly.entity_id
_entity_poly.type
_entity_poly.pdbx_seq_one_letter_code
_entity_poly.pdbx_strand_id
1 'polypeptide(L)'
;MSIFEPSRSPWTGRMLSILRIVGAVVYISVGTMKLFGFPPPPPGMPPFGRLSLLGISGILDTFGGFLILLGLFTRPVSFLLAGEMAVAYFQSHLPISVYPTTNLGIPAILYCFIYLYFVFAGAGPWSVDAMIARKKGGNRY
;
A
#
# COMPACT_ATOMS: atom_id res chain seq x y z
N MET A 1 29.77 13.46 10.36
CA MET A 1 28.75 13.00 9.42
C MET A 1 28.06 14.24 8.86
N SER A 2 28.20 14.52 7.57
CA SER A 2 27.59 15.70 6.94
C SER A 2 26.07 15.50 6.89
N ILE A 3 25.32 16.51 7.31
CA ILE A 3 23.83 16.49 7.23
C ILE A 3 23.32 16.50 5.78
N PHE A 4 24.20 16.73 4.81
CA PHE A 4 23.88 16.80 3.38
C PHE A 4 24.24 15.51 2.61
N GLU A 5 24.86 14.51 3.25
CA GLU A 5 25.16 13.24 2.59
C GLU A 5 23.98 12.28 2.69
N PRO A 6 23.67 11.56 1.59
CA PRO A 6 22.63 10.52 1.63
C PRO A 6 23.00 9.48 2.69
N SER A 7 22.13 9.32 3.68
CA SER A 7 22.35 8.38 4.77
C SER A 7 22.38 6.94 4.26
N ARG A 8 23.53 6.27 4.38
CA ARG A 8 23.66 4.82 4.23
C ARG A 8 23.45 4.09 5.55
N SER A 9 22.55 4.63 6.37
CA SER A 9 22.24 4.05 7.67
C SER A 9 21.71 2.61 7.52
N PRO A 10 22.15 1.65 8.35
CA PRO A 10 21.59 0.30 8.37
C PRO A 10 20.10 0.29 8.74
N TRP A 11 19.59 1.38 9.31
CA TRP A 11 18.19 1.57 9.62
C TRP A 11 17.31 1.85 8.41
N THR A 12 17.88 2.32 7.29
CA THR A 12 17.08 2.64 6.09
C THR A 12 16.26 1.44 5.60
N GLY A 13 16.88 0.26 5.50
CA GLY A 13 16.19 -0.96 5.10
C GLY A 13 15.16 -1.43 6.14
N ARG A 14 15.48 -1.29 7.44
CA ARG A 14 14.55 -1.65 8.53
C ARG A 14 13.34 -0.72 8.53
N MET A 15 13.55 0.58 8.37
CA MET A 15 12.46 1.55 8.27
C MET A 15 11.59 1.33 7.04
N LEU A 16 12.17 0.91 5.91
CA LEU A 16 11.40 0.48 4.74
C LEU A 16 10.49 -0.70 5.07
N SER A 17 10.99 -1.71 5.80
CA SER A 17 10.17 -2.84 6.25
C SER A 17 9.06 -2.41 7.20
N ILE A 18 9.35 -1.52 8.14
CA ILE A 18 8.36 -0.97 9.08
C ILE A 18 7.28 -0.18 8.33
N LEU A 19 7.67 0.73 7.44
CA LEU A 19 6.73 1.51 6.62
C LEU A 19 5.79 0.59 5.84
N ARG A 20 6.34 -0.47 5.23
CA ARG A 20 5.56 -1.46 4.49
C ARG A 20 4.56 -2.19 5.40
N ILE A 21 5.01 -2.68 6.55
CA ILE A 21 4.16 -3.44 7.49
C ILE A 21 3.04 -2.55 8.03
N VAL A 22 3.37 -1.38 8.54
CA VAL A 22 2.37 -0.46 9.12
C VAL A 22 1.41 0.02 8.03
N GLY A 23 1.93 0.43 6.87
CA GLY A 23 1.11 0.84 5.74
C GLY A 23 0.15 -0.26 5.28
N ALA A 24 0.63 -1.51 5.20
CA ALA A 24 -0.19 -2.65 4.82
C ALA A 24 -1.32 -2.94 5.83
N VAL A 25 -1.03 -2.89 7.13
CA VAL A 25 -2.05 -3.11 8.18
C VAL A 25 -3.18 -2.07 8.07
N VAL A 26 -2.83 -0.79 7.94
CA VAL A 26 -3.82 0.28 7.77
C VAL A 26 -4.60 0.09 6.47
N TYR A 27 -3.92 -0.28 5.38
CA TYR A 27 -4.56 -0.51 4.08
C TYR A 27 -5.53 -1.69 4.07
N ILE A 28 -5.16 -2.81 4.70
CA ILE A 28 -6.04 -3.98 4.89
C ILE A 28 -7.31 -3.59 5.64
N SER A 29 -7.21 -2.72 6.65
CA SER A 29 -8.40 -2.29 7.41
C SER A 29 -9.42 -1.57 6.53
N VAL A 30 -8.98 -0.81 5.54
CA VAL A 30 -9.86 -0.18 4.54
C VAL A 30 -10.50 -1.24 3.63
N GLY A 31 -9.73 -2.23 3.19
CA GLY A 31 -10.24 -3.33 2.37
C GLY A 31 -11.29 -4.16 3.09
N THR A 32 -11.02 -4.56 4.34
CA THR A 32 -11.97 -5.34 5.16
C THR A 32 -13.23 -4.53 5.51
N MET A 33 -13.10 -3.22 5.73
CA MET A 33 -14.25 -2.33 5.88
C MET A 33 -15.15 -2.38 4.64
N LYS A 34 -14.57 -2.32 3.44
CA LYS A 34 -15.32 -2.38 2.18
C LYS A 34 -15.99 -3.74 1.95
N LEU A 35 -15.32 -4.86 2.28
CA LEU A 35 -15.81 -6.20 2.01
C LEU A 35 -16.76 -6.74 3.08
N PHE A 36 -16.46 -6.47 4.35
CA PHE A 36 -17.10 -7.11 5.49
C PHE A 36 -17.81 -6.11 6.42
N GLY A 37 -17.67 -4.79 6.17
CA GLY A 37 -18.17 -3.76 7.06
C GLY A 37 -17.42 -3.68 8.40
N PHE A 38 -16.21 -4.23 8.47
CA PHE A 38 -15.37 -4.18 9.66
C PHE A 38 -13.95 -3.66 9.32
N PRO A 39 -13.45 -2.66 10.03
CA PRO A 39 -14.13 -1.81 11.03
C PRO A 39 -15.39 -1.13 10.47
N PRO A 40 -16.35 -0.70 11.33
CA PRO A 40 -17.56 -0.06 10.84
C PRO A 40 -17.23 1.22 10.06
N PRO A 41 -17.89 1.44 8.91
CA PRO A 41 -17.66 2.64 8.10
C PRO A 41 -18.14 3.89 8.85
N PRO A 42 -17.56 5.06 8.54
CA PRO A 42 -18.03 6.33 9.10
C PRO A 42 -19.52 6.58 8.81
N PRO A 43 -20.23 7.30 9.71
CA PRO A 43 -21.63 7.65 9.48
C PRO A 43 -21.83 8.39 8.15
N GLY A 44 -22.87 7.99 7.39
CA GLY A 44 -23.20 8.61 6.10
C GLY A 44 -22.52 7.98 4.89
N MET A 45 -21.65 6.98 5.08
CA MET A 45 -21.06 6.23 3.97
C MET A 45 -22.09 5.20 3.45
N PRO A 46 -22.39 5.20 2.14
CA PRO A 46 -23.35 4.24 1.58
C PRO A 46 -22.83 2.80 1.69
N PRO A 47 -23.70 1.80 1.80
CA PRO A 47 -23.28 0.40 1.82
C PRO A 47 -22.60 0.02 0.48
N PHE A 48 -21.50 -0.72 0.59
CA PHE A 48 -20.74 -1.13 -0.58
C PHE A 48 -21.37 -2.36 -1.24
N GLY A 49 -21.76 -2.25 -2.51
CA GLY A 49 -22.14 -3.42 -3.31
C GLY A 49 -20.91 -4.27 -3.64
N ARG A 50 -20.96 -5.57 -3.35
CA ARG A 50 -19.81 -6.49 -3.56
C ARG A 50 -19.33 -6.56 -5.00
N LEU A 51 -20.21 -6.31 -5.98
CA LEU A 51 -19.92 -6.29 -7.42
C LEU A 51 -19.70 -4.88 -7.97
N SER A 52 -19.69 -3.86 -7.10
CA SER A 52 -19.36 -2.49 -7.50
C SER A 52 -17.84 -2.31 -7.63
N LEU A 53 -17.41 -1.20 -8.25
CA LEU A 53 -15.99 -0.80 -8.28
C LEU A 53 -15.39 -0.75 -6.88
N LEU A 54 -16.17 -0.35 -5.87
CA LEU A 54 -15.76 -0.34 -4.48
C LEU A 54 -15.57 -1.75 -3.90
N GLY A 55 -16.36 -2.73 -4.33
CA GLY A 55 -16.19 -4.13 -3.94
C GLY A 55 -14.91 -4.73 -4.55
N ILE A 56 -14.63 -4.46 -5.82
CA ILE A 56 -13.38 -4.88 -6.49
C ILE A 56 -12.18 -4.23 -5.81
N SER A 57 -12.26 -2.94 -5.51
CA SER A 57 -11.25 -2.22 -4.73
C SER A 57 -11.05 -2.86 -3.35
N GLY A 58 -12.12 -3.24 -2.64
CA GLY A 58 -12.03 -3.92 -1.35
C GLY A 58 -11.28 -5.27 -1.43
N ILE A 59 -11.44 -6.03 -2.52
CA ILE A 59 -10.68 -7.25 -2.78
C ILE A 59 -9.19 -6.92 -2.98
N LEU A 60 -8.88 -5.95 -3.83
CA LEU A 60 -7.50 -5.53 -4.10
C LEU A 60 -6.83 -4.98 -2.82
N ASP A 61 -7.53 -4.13 -2.07
CA ASP A 61 -7.04 -3.57 -0.80
C ASP A 61 -6.72 -4.67 0.22
N THR A 62 -7.60 -5.67 0.33
CA THR A 62 -7.44 -6.75 1.31
C THR A 62 -6.34 -7.72 0.89
N PHE A 63 -6.47 -8.35 -0.27
CA PHE A 63 -5.52 -9.36 -0.72
C PHE A 63 -4.17 -8.75 -1.11
N GLY A 64 -4.18 -7.64 -1.84
CA GLY A 64 -2.96 -6.90 -2.14
C GLY A 64 -2.27 -6.40 -0.88
N GLY A 65 -3.04 -5.90 0.08
CA GLY A 65 -2.54 -5.49 1.39
C GLY A 65 -1.87 -6.64 2.15
N PHE A 66 -2.43 -7.85 2.14
CA PHE A 66 -1.80 -9.04 2.74
C PHE A 66 -0.49 -9.42 2.05
N LEU A 67 -0.43 -9.37 0.73
CA LEU A 67 0.81 -9.61 -0.01
C LEU A 67 1.89 -8.57 0.35
N ILE A 68 1.50 -7.30 0.45
CA ILE A 68 2.40 -6.24 0.90
C ILE A 68 2.84 -6.46 2.36
N LEU A 69 1.91 -6.86 3.24
CA LEU A 69 2.24 -7.15 4.65
C LEU A 69 3.33 -8.22 4.77
N LEU A 70 3.19 -9.32 4.04
CA LEU A 70 4.18 -10.40 3.98
C LEU A 70 5.47 -9.98 3.23
N GLY A 71 5.37 -8.96 2.39
CA GLY A 71 6.45 -8.59 1.48
C GLY A 71 6.68 -9.65 0.41
N LEU A 72 5.61 -10.20 -0.15
CA LEU A 72 5.63 -11.18 -1.22
C LEU A 72 5.15 -10.54 -2.52
N PHE A 73 5.93 -10.70 -3.59
CA PHE A 73 5.71 -10.02 -4.87
C PHE A 73 5.52 -8.51 -4.72
N THR A 74 6.28 -7.91 -3.83
CA THR A 74 6.07 -6.52 -3.39
C THR A 74 6.06 -5.54 -4.55
N ARG A 75 6.99 -5.64 -5.49
CA ARG A 75 7.09 -4.70 -6.62
C ARG A 75 5.88 -4.71 -7.56
N PRO A 76 5.45 -5.87 -8.13
CA PRO A 76 4.29 -5.90 -9.03
C PRO A 76 2.98 -5.61 -8.30
N VAL A 77 2.81 -6.08 -7.06
CA VAL A 77 1.62 -5.79 -6.26
C VAL A 77 1.54 -4.30 -5.94
N SER A 78 2.65 -3.69 -5.54
CA SER A 78 2.69 -2.24 -5.27
C SER A 78 2.38 -1.41 -6.51
N PHE A 79 2.84 -1.82 -7.69
CA PHE A 79 2.48 -1.14 -8.93
C PHE A 79 0.97 -1.17 -9.19
N LEU A 80 0.34 -2.33 -8.99
CA LEU A 80 -1.11 -2.48 -9.13
C LEU A 80 -1.87 -1.60 -8.13
N LEU A 81 -1.48 -1.63 -6.85
CA LEU A 81 -2.13 -0.84 -5.80
C LEU A 81 -1.89 0.67 -5.96
N ALA A 82 -0.73 1.07 -6.46
CA ALA A 82 -0.48 2.48 -6.79
C ALA A 82 -1.43 2.97 -7.89
N GLY A 83 -1.63 2.16 -8.94
CA GLY A 83 -2.58 2.44 -10.00
C GLY A 83 -4.02 2.51 -9.50
N GLU A 84 -4.41 1.58 -8.61
CA GLU A 84 -5.71 1.59 -7.96
C GLU A 84 -5.96 2.89 -7.17
N MET A 85 -4.99 3.33 -6.39
CA MET A 85 -5.10 4.57 -5.61
C MET A 85 -5.20 5.80 -6.51
N ALA A 86 -4.49 5.83 -7.63
CA ALA A 86 -4.63 6.90 -8.61
C ALA A 86 -6.05 6.92 -9.21
N VAL A 87 -6.58 5.77 -9.62
CA VAL A 87 -7.95 5.64 -10.13
C VAL A 87 -8.97 6.07 -9.07
N ALA A 88 -8.82 5.60 -7.83
CA ALA A 88 -9.69 5.97 -6.71
C ALA A 88 -9.71 7.48 -6.48
N TYR A 89 -8.56 8.15 -6.56
CA TYR A 89 -8.49 9.59 -6.42
C TYR A 89 -9.29 10.31 -7.52
N PHE A 90 -9.04 10.00 -8.77
CA PHE A 90 -9.70 10.69 -9.89
C PHE A 90 -11.19 10.38 -9.99
N GLN A 91 -11.63 9.17 -9.65
CA GLN A 91 -13.03 8.77 -9.74
C GLN A 91 -13.86 9.17 -8.53
N SER A 92 -13.32 9.08 -7.32
CA SER A 92 -14.10 9.19 -6.09
C SER A 92 -13.86 10.50 -5.34
N HIS A 93 -12.67 11.07 -5.44
CA HIS A 93 -12.29 12.24 -4.65
C HIS A 93 -12.30 13.53 -5.46
N LEU A 94 -11.69 13.54 -6.63
CA LEU A 94 -11.61 14.74 -7.48
C LEU A 94 -12.97 15.35 -7.86
N PRO A 95 -14.05 14.56 -8.13
CA PRO A 95 -15.37 15.11 -8.39
C PRO A 95 -16.00 15.87 -7.22
N ILE A 96 -15.56 15.60 -5.98
CA ILE A 96 -16.05 16.30 -4.79
C ILE A 96 -15.43 17.71 -4.70
N SER A 97 -14.14 17.81 -4.89
CA SER A 97 -13.37 19.07 -4.87
C SER A 97 -12.02 18.88 -5.53
N VAL A 98 -11.46 19.94 -6.08
CA VAL A 98 -10.10 19.95 -6.63
C VAL A 98 -9.04 19.87 -5.52
N TYR A 99 -9.38 20.28 -4.31
CA TYR A 99 -8.44 20.34 -3.18
C TYR A 99 -8.44 19.02 -2.39
N PRO A 100 -7.29 18.32 -2.27
CA PRO A 100 -7.20 17.06 -1.53
C PRO A 100 -7.61 17.16 -0.06
N THR A 101 -7.43 18.33 0.53
CA THR A 101 -7.80 18.60 1.94
C THR A 101 -9.30 18.60 2.16
N THR A 102 -10.11 18.92 1.14
CA THR A 102 -11.56 19.01 1.22
C THR A 102 -12.29 17.85 0.54
N ASN A 103 -11.59 17.08 -0.31
CA ASN A 103 -12.17 15.95 -1.02
C ASN A 103 -11.88 14.59 -0.36
N LEU A 104 -11.25 14.57 0.82
CA LEU A 104 -10.84 13.37 1.54
C LEU A 104 -9.88 12.45 0.76
N GLY A 105 -9.20 12.97 -0.27
CA GLY A 105 -8.33 12.22 -1.15
C GLY A 105 -6.86 12.13 -0.69
N ILE A 106 -6.50 12.78 0.41
CA ILE A 106 -5.12 12.75 0.93
C ILE A 106 -4.59 11.32 1.08
N PRO A 107 -5.32 10.36 1.71
CA PRO A 107 -4.84 8.99 1.83
C PRO A 107 -4.58 8.31 0.49
N ALA A 108 -5.44 8.52 -0.50
CA ALA A 108 -5.29 7.94 -1.84
C ALA A 108 -4.00 8.44 -2.50
N ILE A 109 -3.70 9.74 -2.41
CA ILE A 109 -2.46 10.32 -2.93
C ILE A 109 -1.25 9.73 -2.21
N LEU A 110 -1.26 9.73 -0.88
CA LEU A 110 -0.13 9.24 -0.09
C LEU A 110 0.14 7.77 -0.35
N TYR A 111 -0.89 6.92 -0.37
CA TYR A 111 -0.72 5.50 -0.69
C TYR A 111 -0.26 5.25 -2.11
N CYS A 112 -0.73 6.03 -3.09
CA CYS A 112 -0.24 5.94 -4.45
C CYS A 112 1.29 6.10 -4.49
N PHE A 113 1.84 7.13 -3.85
CA PHE A 113 3.28 7.40 -3.85
C PHE A 113 4.07 6.46 -2.93
N ILE A 114 3.51 6.02 -1.81
CA ILE A 114 4.12 4.98 -0.95
C ILE A 114 4.28 3.68 -1.74
N TYR A 115 3.26 3.25 -2.46
CA TYR A 115 3.34 2.05 -3.29
C TYR A 115 4.28 2.22 -4.48
N LEU A 116 4.29 3.38 -5.15
CA LEU A 116 5.30 3.68 -6.17
C LEU A 116 6.71 3.59 -5.59
N TYR A 117 6.92 4.09 -4.38
CA TYR A 117 8.22 3.94 -3.71
C TYR A 117 8.60 2.47 -3.52
N PHE A 118 7.67 1.60 -3.11
CA PHE A 118 7.95 0.17 -2.97
C PHE A 118 8.23 -0.54 -4.31
N VAL A 119 7.72 -0.05 -5.42
CA VAL A 119 8.08 -0.57 -6.76
C VAL A 119 9.59 -0.47 -6.99
N PHE A 120 10.19 0.63 -6.59
CA PHE A 120 11.63 0.89 -6.77
C PHE A 120 12.46 0.36 -5.60
N ALA A 121 12.06 0.63 -4.37
CA ALA A 121 12.80 0.25 -3.16
C ALA A 121 12.68 -1.24 -2.82
N GLY A 122 11.58 -1.89 -3.20
CA GLY A 122 11.28 -3.27 -2.84
C GLY A 122 10.70 -3.41 -1.43
N ALA A 123 10.78 -4.62 -0.89
CA ALA A 123 10.07 -5.02 0.35
C ALA A 123 10.83 -4.71 1.64
N GLY A 124 12.12 -4.42 1.55
CA GLY A 124 13.00 -4.33 2.72
C GLY A 124 13.45 -5.71 3.25
N PRO A 125 14.39 -5.73 4.23
CA PRO A 125 15.01 -6.97 4.69
C PRO A 125 14.07 -7.94 5.42
N TRP A 126 12.99 -7.44 6.02
CA TRP A 126 12.01 -8.25 6.76
C TRP A 126 10.83 -8.65 5.87
N SER A 127 11.09 -9.44 4.83
CA SER A 127 10.10 -9.81 3.83
C SER A 127 10.34 -11.20 3.26
N VAL A 128 9.28 -11.80 2.72
CA VAL A 128 9.37 -13.07 2.01
C VAL A 128 10.21 -12.93 0.75
N ASP A 129 10.09 -11.82 0.03
CA ASP A 129 10.92 -11.53 -1.16
C ASP A 129 12.41 -11.56 -0.81
N ALA A 130 12.82 -10.98 0.33
CA ALA A 130 14.21 -11.02 0.79
C ALA A 130 14.67 -12.43 1.18
N MET A 131 13.80 -13.24 1.77
CA MET A 131 14.07 -14.64 2.10
C MET A 131 14.30 -15.48 0.83
N ILE A 132 13.46 -15.31 -0.17
CA ILE A 132 13.57 -16.01 -1.46
C ILE A 132 14.88 -15.59 -2.17
N ALA A 133 15.19 -14.31 -2.18
CA ALA A 133 16.41 -13.80 -2.80
C ALA A 133 17.68 -14.38 -2.15
N ARG A 134 17.72 -14.49 -0.82
CA ARG A 134 18.84 -15.11 -0.08
C ARG A 134 19.01 -16.60 -0.43
N LYS A 135 17.91 -17.36 -0.50
CA LYS A 135 17.96 -18.77 -0.89
C LYS A 135 18.50 -18.97 -2.30
N LYS A 136 18.08 -18.13 -3.25
CA LYS A 136 18.58 -18.19 -4.64
C LYS A 136 20.04 -17.77 -4.78
N GLY A 137 20.51 -16.85 -3.94
CA GLY A 137 21.92 -16.41 -3.91
C GLY A 137 22.86 -17.45 -3.30
N GLY A 138 22.40 -18.24 -2.30
CA GLY A 138 23.18 -19.29 -1.64
C GLY A 138 23.41 -20.56 -2.49
N ASN A 139 22.68 -20.72 -3.59
CA ASN A 139 22.78 -21.91 -4.47
C ASN A 139 23.72 -21.69 -5.68
N ARG A 140 24.54 -20.65 -5.67
CA ARG A 140 25.45 -20.29 -6.78
C ARG A 140 26.93 -20.58 -6.48
N TYR A 141 27.20 -21.55 -5.59
CA TYR A 141 28.56 -22.06 -5.36
C TYR A 141 28.60 -23.58 -5.55
#